data_2605475f0d7920d00421630ba79bfb64
#
_entry.id   2605475f0d7920d00421630ba79bfb64
#
_cell.length_a   1.000
_cell.length_b   1.000
_cell.length_c   1.000
_cell.angle_alpha   90.00
_cell.angle_beta   90.00
_cell.angle_gamma   90.00
#
_symmetry.space_group_name_H-M   'P 1'
#
loop_
_entity.id
_entity.type
_entity.pdbx_description
1 polymer ?
#
loop_
_entity_poly.entity_id
_entity_poly.type
_entity_poly.pdbx_seq_one_letter_code
_entity_poly.pdbx_strand_id
1 'polypeptide(L)'
;MPYPTAVINYRWSPSRSEAPVPTSPETDHDHAPDFNFTTPLTWPTPLHDVLAGYTWVTENLLTPGTTSRRDIYVYSSHAGASMAASLALTESHHHARMAVRGLIAWNGIYNWTMFLPDHKINRPATARSKTLPPRPEEGSALHMLQMKMADLFRAPVDLFDPFVSPSLLFQTPGMNAPSSFVQAAAVSSLLERLSSVNSDVKPADILGISEGLLVTAPRRSALVFPPRKSTLKLPSALLLHDTPTEPVVKRKTTRKSSMASAMAGKLASRTARRRQVSGHTFEAQATELAGLMRRSLEKLEFKARLQWDEEFDVEAEAERRVTVVDVGENEGLELGERGEGAIAEWLEDRIRL
;
A
#
# COMPACT_ATOMS: atom_id res chain seq x y z
N MET A 1 -22.10 -1.69 24.14
CA MET A 1 -21.29 -0.69 24.88
C MET A 1 -20.40 0.04 23.87
N PRO A 2 -20.23 1.34 23.96
CA PRO A 2 -19.28 2.02 23.08
C PRO A 2 -17.86 1.56 23.42
N TYR A 3 -17.11 1.15 22.38
CA TYR A 3 -15.70 0.79 22.54
C TYR A 3 -14.86 2.07 22.69
N PRO A 4 -13.84 2.10 23.56
CA PRO A 4 -12.95 3.24 23.65
C PRO A 4 -12.19 3.40 22.34
N THR A 5 -12.20 4.61 21.80
CA THR A 5 -11.51 4.95 20.56
C THR A 5 -10.43 5.98 20.84
N ALA A 6 -9.21 5.72 20.38
CA ALA A 6 -8.11 6.66 20.42
C ALA A 6 -7.74 7.10 18.99
N VAL A 7 -7.64 8.40 18.76
CA VAL A 7 -7.22 8.97 17.48
C VAL A 7 -5.79 9.46 17.63
N ILE A 8 -4.89 8.94 16.79
CA ILE A 8 -3.49 9.36 16.74
C ILE A 8 -3.32 10.34 15.59
N ASN A 9 -3.12 11.60 15.93
CA ASN A 9 -2.78 12.64 14.94
C ASN A 9 -1.27 12.67 14.77
N TYR A 10 -0.80 12.23 13.61
CA TYR A 10 0.61 12.26 13.26
C TYR A 10 0.95 13.45 12.37
N ARG A 11 2.16 13.95 12.54
CA ARG A 11 2.66 15.12 11.80
C ARG A 11 3.36 14.66 10.54
N TRP A 12 2.78 14.97 9.41
CA TRP A 12 3.37 14.71 8.09
C TRP A 12 3.01 15.86 7.17
N SER A 13 3.91 16.85 7.09
CA SER A 13 3.70 18.05 6.32
C SER A 13 4.76 18.18 5.23
N PRO A 14 4.37 18.45 3.98
CA PRO A 14 5.32 18.76 2.93
C PRO A 14 6.16 19.98 3.33
N SER A 15 7.41 20.01 2.84
CA SER A 15 8.25 21.20 2.96
C SER A 15 7.49 22.40 2.42
N ARG A 16 7.30 23.41 3.25
CA ARG A 16 6.64 24.64 2.83
C ARG A 16 7.60 25.30 1.84
N SER A 17 7.31 25.15 0.54
CA SER A 17 7.88 26.02 -0.49
C SER A 17 7.54 27.45 -0.07
N GLU A 18 8.56 28.30 0.03
CA GLU A 18 8.48 29.69 0.44
C GLU A 18 7.26 30.40 -0.15
N ALA A 19 6.18 30.46 0.61
CA ALA A 19 5.13 31.43 0.34
C ALA A 19 5.71 32.80 0.71
N PRO A 20 5.60 33.83 -0.14
CA PRO A 20 6.10 35.17 0.17
C PRO A 20 5.45 35.63 1.47
N VAL A 21 6.28 36.04 2.41
CA VAL A 21 5.88 36.63 3.68
C VAL A 21 4.92 37.79 3.41
N PRO A 22 3.66 37.74 3.85
CA PRO A 22 2.82 38.92 3.79
C PRO A 22 3.34 39.92 4.82
N THR A 23 3.97 40.97 4.31
CA THR A 23 4.25 42.19 5.08
C THR A 23 2.93 42.88 5.35
N SER A 24 2.36 42.70 6.53
CA SER A 24 1.32 43.57 7.08
C SER A 24 1.50 43.70 8.58
N PRO A 25 1.45 44.91 9.13
CA PRO A 25 1.72 45.18 10.53
C PRO A 25 0.49 45.00 11.43
N GLU A 26 0.78 44.46 12.59
CA GLU A 26 0.16 44.68 13.90
C GLU A 26 -1.38 44.61 14.04
N THR A 27 -1.83 43.57 14.72
CA THR A 27 -2.79 43.72 15.82
C THR A 27 -2.61 42.62 16.85
N ASP A 28 -2.35 43.06 18.08
CA ASP A 28 -2.29 42.25 19.30
C ASP A 28 -3.59 41.49 19.55
N HIS A 29 -3.54 40.20 19.66
CA HIS A 29 -4.52 39.41 20.43
C HIS A 29 -3.87 38.07 20.87
N ASP A 30 -4.07 37.74 22.14
CA ASP A 30 -3.72 36.56 22.92
C ASP A 30 -3.43 35.28 22.11
N HIS A 31 -2.18 34.91 22.10
CA HIS A 31 -1.68 33.77 21.32
C HIS A 31 -1.44 32.55 22.18
N ALA A 32 -2.19 31.49 21.91
CA ALA A 32 -1.69 30.14 22.06
C ALA A 32 -0.34 30.02 21.29
N PRO A 33 0.67 29.32 21.82
CA PRO A 33 1.99 29.25 21.18
C PRO A 33 1.85 28.62 19.80
N ASP A 34 1.98 29.44 18.76
CA ASP A 34 2.16 28.99 17.39
C ASP A 34 3.47 28.18 17.32
N PHE A 35 3.37 26.87 17.36
CA PHE A 35 4.49 26.00 17.06
C PHE A 35 4.80 26.08 15.57
N ASN A 36 5.45 27.17 15.15
CA ASN A 36 6.04 27.29 13.84
C ASN A 36 7.21 26.32 13.73
N PHE A 37 6.92 25.06 13.37
CA PHE A 37 7.95 24.13 12.97
C PHE A 37 8.56 24.61 11.65
N THR A 38 9.74 25.21 11.73
CA THR A 38 10.52 25.66 10.56
C THR A 38 11.13 24.49 9.77
N THR A 39 11.15 23.29 10.36
CA THR A 39 11.68 22.09 9.72
C THR A 39 10.56 21.28 9.06
N PRO A 40 10.76 20.81 7.82
CA PRO A 40 9.78 19.95 7.15
C PRO A 40 9.59 18.67 7.95
N LEU A 41 8.34 18.33 8.22
CA LEU A 41 7.95 17.13 8.97
C LEU A 41 7.80 15.95 8.00
N THR A 42 8.94 15.51 7.48
CA THR A 42 9.03 14.37 6.55
C THR A 42 9.24 13.05 7.29
N TRP A 43 9.27 11.95 6.57
CA TRP A 43 9.67 10.65 7.12
C TRP A 43 11.01 10.74 7.88
N PRO A 44 11.20 10.14 9.08
CA PRO A 44 10.28 9.21 9.77
C PRO A 44 9.39 9.84 10.86
N THR A 45 9.18 11.15 10.89
CA THR A 45 8.41 11.85 11.93
C THR A 45 7.02 11.23 12.17
N PRO A 46 6.19 10.95 11.13
CA PRO A 46 4.87 10.37 11.34
C PRO A 46 4.92 8.98 11.98
N LEU A 47 5.95 8.18 11.71
CA LEU A 47 6.15 6.89 12.37
C LEU A 47 6.39 7.05 13.87
N HIS A 48 7.25 8.00 14.26
CA HIS A 48 7.52 8.25 15.68
C HIS A 48 6.25 8.70 16.43
N ASP A 49 5.43 9.54 15.81
CA ASP A 49 4.16 9.97 16.40
C ASP A 49 3.19 8.80 16.58
N VAL A 50 3.08 7.92 15.57
CA VAL A 50 2.22 6.72 15.65
C VAL A 50 2.70 5.77 16.73
N LEU A 51 4.01 5.51 16.82
CA LEU A 51 4.58 4.64 17.85
C LEU A 51 4.40 5.24 19.25
N ALA A 52 4.61 6.55 19.43
CA ALA A 52 4.39 7.23 20.69
C ALA A 52 2.90 7.14 21.11
N GLY A 53 1.98 7.36 20.18
CA GLY A 53 0.54 7.19 20.44
C GLY A 53 0.17 5.76 20.82
N TYR A 54 0.70 4.76 20.11
CA TYR A 54 0.49 3.35 20.45
C TYR A 54 1.04 3.00 21.84
N THR A 55 2.24 3.45 22.15
CA THR A 55 2.85 3.26 23.48
C THR A 55 1.95 3.86 24.57
N TRP A 56 1.50 5.09 24.37
CA TRP A 56 0.59 5.75 25.30
C TRP A 56 -0.71 4.93 25.52
N VAL A 57 -1.31 4.43 24.43
CA VAL A 57 -2.53 3.58 24.52
C VAL A 57 -2.27 2.33 25.35
N THR A 58 -1.16 1.63 25.11
CA THR A 58 -0.83 0.38 25.81
C THR A 58 -0.49 0.59 27.29
N GLU A 59 0.11 1.72 27.64
CA GLU A 59 0.47 2.06 29.01
C GLU A 59 -0.70 2.61 29.83
N ASN A 60 -1.55 3.45 29.21
CA ASN A 60 -2.58 4.19 29.95
C ASN A 60 -3.97 3.54 29.91
N LEU A 61 -4.30 2.78 28.87
CA LEU A 61 -5.61 2.14 28.78
C LEU A 61 -5.64 0.73 29.37
N LEU A 62 -4.50 0.23 29.82
CA LEU A 62 -4.43 -1.04 30.52
C LEU A 62 -4.82 -0.83 31.99
N THR A 63 -5.96 -1.37 32.42
CA THR A 63 -6.37 -1.26 33.82
C THR A 63 -5.42 -2.07 34.71
N PRO A 64 -4.77 -1.46 35.71
CA PRO A 64 -3.90 -2.17 36.63
C PRO A 64 -4.65 -3.30 37.37
N GLY A 65 -4.00 -4.46 37.51
CA GLY A 65 -4.57 -5.60 38.23
C GLY A 65 -5.57 -6.47 37.47
N THR A 66 -6.01 -6.08 36.27
CA THR A 66 -6.84 -6.91 35.38
C THR A 66 -6.00 -7.93 34.63
N THR A 67 -6.41 -9.19 34.61
CA THR A 67 -5.78 -10.25 33.81
C THR A 67 -6.42 -10.39 32.43
N SER A 68 -7.51 -9.64 32.17
CA SER A 68 -8.23 -9.73 30.89
C SER A 68 -7.40 -9.20 29.72
N ARG A 69 -7.45 -9.95 28.64
CA ARG A 69 -6.83 -9.57 27.36
C ARG A 69 -7.67 -8.45 26.72
N ARG A 70 -6.99 -7.49 26.11
CA ARG A 70 -7.60 -6.42 25.33
C ARG A 70 -7.00 -6.40 23.93
N ASP A 71 -7.85 -6.59 22.96
CA ASP A 71 -7.47 -6.57 21.55
C ASP A 71 -7.62 -5.16 20.99
N ILE A 72 -6.60 -4.71 20.23
CA ILE A 72 -6.60 -3.43 19.55
C ILE A 72 -6.90 -3.67 18.08
N TYR A 73 -7.84 -2.91 17.54
CA TYR A 73 -8.16 -2.85 16.13
C TYR A 73 -7.74 -1.48 15.59
N VAL A 74 -6.91 -1.47 14.56
CA VAL A 74 -6.37 -0.22 13.98
C VAL A 74 -7.09 0.06 12.67
N TYR A 75 -7.65 1.27 12.55
CA TYR A 75 -8.24 1.79 11.32
C TYR A 75 -7.39 2.90 10.74
N SER A 76 -7.22 2.93 9.43
CA SER A 76 -6.55 4.01 8.72
C SER A 76 -6.87 4.01 7.23
N SER A 77 -6.57 5.13 6.54
CA SER A 77 -6.81 5.28 5.11
C SER A 77 -5.61 5.88 4.38
N HIS A 78 -5.55 5.69 3.07
CA HIS A 78 -4.58 6.27 2.14
C HIS A 78 -3.11 6.11 2.59
N ALA A 79 -2.39 7.22 2.74
CA ALA A 79 -0.99 7.20 3.19
C ALA A 79 -0.82 6.66 4.61
N GLY A 80 -1.78 6.94 5.51
CA GLY A 80 -1.77 6.42 6.88
C GLY A 80 -1.89 4.90 6.96
N ALA A 81 -2.51 4.26 5.96
CA ALA A 81 -2.71 2.82 5.93
C ALA A 81 -1.39 2.02 5.89
N SER A 82 -0.32 2.58 5.34
CA SER A 82 1.00 1.95 5.40
C SER A 82 1.52 1.85 6.83
N MET A 83 1.42 2.93 7.60
CA MET A 83 1.86 2.96 9.01
C MET A 83 0.98 2.07 9.88
N ALA A 84 -0.34 2.09 9.67
CA ALA A 84 -1.27 1.19 10.37
C ALA A 84 -0.98 -0.29 10.09
N ALA A 85 -0.69 -0.63 8.82
CA ALA A 85 -0.33 -1.98 8.42
C ALA A 85 1.00 -2.41 9.05
N SER A 86 2.01 -1.54 9.03
CA SER A 86 3.31 -1.83 9.65
C SER A 86 3.18 -1.98 11.16
N LEU A 87 2.47 -1.08 11.84
CA LEU A 87 2.16 -1.20 13.27
C LEU A 87 1.46 -2.53 13.57
N ALA A 88 0.41 -2.86 12.80
CA ALA A 88 -0.33 -4.10 13.01
C ALA A 88 0.54 -5.35 12.80
N LEU A 89 1.46 -5.32 11.86
CA LEU A 89 2.36 -6.44 11.58
C LEU A 89 3.47 -6.58 12.64
N THR A 90 3.94 -5.50 13.26
CA THR A 90 5.04 -5.52 14.23
C THR A 90 4.58 -5.58 15.68
N GLU A 91 3.33 -5.16 15.99
CA GLU A 91 2.79 -5.09 17.35
C GLU A 91 1.70 -6.14 17.64
N SER A 92 1.62 -7.20 16.83
CA SER A 92 0.63 -8.28 16.97
C SER A 92 1.15 -9.45 17.83
N HIS A 93 1.82 -9.16 18.93
CA HIS A 93 2.39 -10.17 19.83
C HIS A 93 1.32 -11.02 20.50
N HIS A 94 1.33 -12.34 20.25
CA HIS A 94 0.31 -13.27 20.71
C HIS A 94 0.14 -13.29 22.25
N HIS A 95 1.25 -13.19 22.98
CA HIS A 95 1.25 -13.27 24.43
C HIS A 95 1.04 -11.91 25.13
N ALA A 96 1.09 -10.80 24.41
CA ALA A 96 0.86 -9.50 24.98
C ALA A 96 -0.61 -9.36 25.41
N ARG A 97 -0.84 -8.81 26.60
CA ARG A 97 -2.17 -8.57 27.14
C ARG A 97 -2.95 -7.54 26.31
N MET A 98 -2.24 -6.58 25.76
CA MET A 98 -2.74 -5.59 24.84
C MET A 98 -1.87 -5.59 23.59
N ALA A 99 -2.45 -5.84 22.44
CA ALA A 99 -1.72 -5.92 21.17
C ALA A 99 -2.68 -5.71 20.00
N VAL A 100 -2.11 -5.33 18.85
CA VAL A 100 -2.91 -5.20 17.63
C VAL A 100 -3.34 -6.58 17.14
N ARG A 101 -4.64 -6.80 16.99
CA ARG A 101 -5.25 -8.06 16.52
C ARG A 101 -5.94 -7.90 15.19
N GLY A 102 -6.31 -6.68 14.85
CA GLY A 102 -6.97 -6.41 13.59
C GLY A 102 -6.47 -5.12 12.93
N LEU A 103 -6.40 -5.19 11.61
CA LEU A 103 -6.10 -4.08 10.73
C LEU A 103 -7.30 -3.83 9.83
N ILE A 104 -7.78 -2.61 9.77
CA ILE A 104 -8.77 -2.13 8.83
C ILE A 104 -8.12 -1.01 8.04
N ALA A 105 -8.00 -1.16 6.74
CA ALA A 105 -7.32 -0.16 5.93
C ALA A 105 -8.09 0.09 4.62
N TRP A 106 -8.39 1.34 4.36
CA TRP A 106 -9.11 1.77 3.17
C TRP A 106 -8.20 2.58 2.23
N ASN A 107 -8.21 2.24 0.94
CA ASN A 107 -7.42 2.88 -0.11
C ASN A 107 -5.93 3.02 0.26
N GLY A 108 -5.38 1.97 0.88
CA GLY A 108 -4.01 2.00 1.40
C GLY A 108 -2.94 1.85 0.33
N ILE A 109 -1.80 2.51 0.56
CA ILE A 109 -0.56 2.26 -0.17
C ILE A 109 0.33 1.39 0.72
N TYR A 110 0.61 0.17 0.29
CA TYR A 110 1.40 -0.80 1.05
C TYR A 110 2.76 -1.08 0.43
N ASN A 111 3.04 -0.47 -0.72
CA ASN A 111 4.30 -0.60 -1.44
C ASN A 111 4.60 0.68 -2.24
N TRP A 112 5.16 1.68 -1.58
CA TRP A 112 5.53 2.95 -2.22
C TRP A 112 6.60 2.81 -3.30
N THR A 113 7.41 1.73 -3.25
CA THR A 113 8.42 1.50 -4.28
C THR A 113 7.81 1.27 -5.66
N MET A 114 6.50 0.94 -5.74
CA MET A 114 5.81 0.75 -7.00
C MET A 114 5.76 2.01 -7.88
N PHE A 115 5.88 3.19 -7.27
CA PHE A 115 5.91 4.45 -8.02
C PHE A 115 7.28 4.77 -8.64
N LEU A 116 8.32 4.03 -8.24
CA LEU A 116 9.65 4.23 -8.81
C LEU A 116 9.73 3.62 -10.23
N PRO A 117 10.44 4.29 -11.17
CA PRO A 117 10.47 3.89 -12.58
C PRO A 117 11.00 2.47 -12.79
N ASP A 118 11.95 2.02 -11.97
CA ASP A 118 12.55 0.69 -12.09
C ASP A 118 11.67 -0.44 -11.54
N HIS A 119 10.54 -0.13 -10.92
CA HIS A 119 9.64 -1.16 -10.43
C HIS A 119 9.06 -1.98 -11.60
N LYS A 120 8.91 -3.31 -11.38
CA LYS A 120 8.45 -4.26 -12.41
C LYS A 120 7.14 -3.87 -13.11
N ILE A 121 6.24 -3.17 -12.38
CA ILE A 121 4.96 -2.70 -12.92
C ILE A 121 5.19 -1.64 -14.00
N ASN A 122 6.24 -0.84 -13.87
CA ASN A 122 6.58 0.25 -14.78
C ASN A 122 7.46 -0.19 -15.95
N ARG A 123 7.92 -1.44 -15.94
CA ARG A 123 8.71 -1.97 -17.06
C ARG A 123 7.77 -2.45 -18.16
N PRO A 124 8.05 -2.09 -19.43
CA PRO A 124 7.27 -2.61 -20.54
C PRO A 124 7.37 -4.15 -20.56
N ALA A 125 6.24 -4.80 -20.82
CA ALA A 125 6.13 -6.28 -20.81
C ALA A 125 7.10 -6.96 -21.79
N THR A 126 7.43 -6.29 -22.87
CA THR A 126 8.48 -6.67 -23.83
C THR A 126 9.10 -5.42 -24.41
N ALA A 127 10.37 -5.48 -24.82
CA ALA A 127 11.05 -4.37 -25.51
C ALA A 127 10.35 -3.92 -26.81
N ARG A 128 9.40 -4.70 -27.32
CA ARG A 128 8.56 -4.40 -28.49
C ARG A 128 7.17 -3.88 -28.16
N SER A 129 6.80 -3.81 -26.88
CA SER A 129 5.49 -3.31 -26.49
C SER A 129 5.44 -1.80 -26.63
N LYS A 130 4.59 -1.32 -27.52
CA LYS A 130 4.30 0.12 -27.71
C LYS A 130 3.35 0.69 -26.67
N THR A 131 2.95 -0.11 -25.67
CA THR A 131 2.06 0.35 -24.61
C THR A 131 2.88 1.04 -23.54
N LEU A 132 2.52 2.28 -23.23
CA LEU A 132 3.05 3.03 -22.09
C LEU A 132 2.86 2.22 -20.80
N PRO A 133 3.82 2.27 -19.87
CA PRO A 133 3.64 1.65 -18.57
C PRO A 133 2.38 2.22 -17.90
N PRO A 134 1.62 1.38 -17.16
CA PRO A 134 0.45 1.85 -16.45
C PRO A 134 0.86 2.90 -15.42
N ARG A 135 0.15 4.00 -15.40
CA ARG A 135 0.32 5.10 -14.43
C ARG A 135 -0.99 5.26 -13.65
N PRO A 136 -0.96 5.83 -12.44
CA PRO A 136 -2.17 6.26 -11.80
C PRO A 136 -2.93 7.22 -12.71
N GLU A 137 -4.25 7.15 -12.69
CA GLU A 137 -5.10 8.08 -13.42
C GLU A 137 -4.89 9.50 -12.94
N GLU A 138 -4.72 10.45 -13.86
CA GLU A 138 -4.54 11.87 -13.53
C GLU A 138 -5.74 12.38 -12.73
N GLY A 139 -5.46 13.06 -11.61
CA GLY A 139 -6.48 13.58 -10.68
C GLY A 139 -6.96 12.56 -9.64
N SER A 140 -6.61 11.27 -9.76
CA SER A 140 -6.94 10.28 -8.72
C SER A 140 -6.16 10.54 -7.42
N ALA A 141 -6.71 10.07 -6.28
CA ALA A 141 -6.05 10.16 -4.99
C ALA A 141 -4.65 9.51 -5.02
N LEU A 142 -4.50 8.40 -5.73
CA LEU A 142 -3.23 7.71 -5.90
C LEU A 142 -2.21 8.53 -6.70
N HIS A 143 -2.67 9.23 -7.76
CA HIS A 143 -1.83 10.15 -8.52
C HIS A 143 -1.37 11.34 -7.66
N MET A 144 -2.28 11.92 -6.88
CA MET A 144 -1.95 13.01 -5.95
C MET A 144 -0.90 12.59 -4.91
N LEU A 145 -0.99 11.37 -4.38
CA LEU A 145 0.00 10.82 -3.45
C LEU A 145 1.34 10.58 -4.13
N GLN A 146 1.35 10.09 -5.38
CA GLN A 146 2.57 9.94 -6.16
C GLN A 146 3.29 11.29 -6.38
N MET A 147 2.54 12.34 -6.70
CA MET A 147 3.11 13.68 -6.91
C MET A 147 3.71 14.26 -5.62
N LYS A 148 3.14 13.93 -4.47
CA LYS A 148 3.61 14.40 -3.16
C LYS A 148 4.76 13.60 -2.56
N MET A 149 5.22 12.53 -3.21
CA MET A 149 6.28 11.68 -2.65
C MET A 149 7.55 12.44 -2.27
N ALA A 150 8.01 13.37 -3.12
CA ALA A 150 9.22 14.16 -2.86
C ALA A 150 9.06 15.11 -1.66
N ASP A 151 7.84 15.52 -1.35
CA ASP A 151 7.52 16.37 -0.20
C ASP A 151 7.40 15.57 1.10
N LEU A 152 6.90 14.33 1.00
CA LEU A 152 6.64 13.46 2.15
C LEU A 152 7.90 12.71 2.62
N PHE A 153 8.81 12.40 1.70
CA PHE A 153 10.02 11.62 1.93
C PHE A 153 11.25 12.43 1.57
N ARG A 154 12.29 12.38 2.40
CA ARG A 154 13.54 13.13 2.15
C ARG A 154 14.31 12.57 0.97
N ALA A 155 14.29 11.25 0.82
CA ALA A 155 15.04 10.55 -0.21
C ALA A 155 14.28 9.32 -0.69
N PRO A 156 14.52 8.88 -1.95
CA PRO A 156 13.87 7.66 -2.44
C PRO A 156 14.15 6.40 -1.63
N VAL A 157 15.26 6.37 -0.88
CA VAL A 157 15.60 5.26 0.01
C VAL A 157 14.57 5.08 1.12
N ASP A 158 13.92 6.14 1.57
CA ASP A 158 12.89 6.08 2.61
C ASP A 158 11.69 5.20 2.18
N LEU A 159 11.43 5.10 0.87
CA LEU A 159 10.37 4.24 0.34
C LEU A 159 10.65 2.73 0.51
N PHE A 160 11.92 2.38 0.76
CA PHE A 160 12.35 1.00 0.98
C PHE A 160 12.28 0.59 2.46
N ASP A 161 11.91 1.51 3.34
CA ASP A 161 11.62 1.20 4.73
C ASP A 161 10.35 0.34 4.83
N PRO A 162 10.39 -0.84 5.48
CA PRO A 162 9.21 -1.67 5.67
C PRO A 162 8.06 -0.99 6.43
N PHE A 163 8.32 0.06 7.20
CA PHE A 163 7.29 0.84 7.85
C PHE A 163 6.55 1.78 6.88
N VAL A 164 7.20 2.20 5.81
CA VAL A 164 6.58 2.92 4.69
C VAL A 164 5.91 1.95 3.72
N SER A 165 6.59 0.87 3.42
CA SER A 165 6.18 -0.13 2.43
C SER A 165 6.04 -1.51 3.09
N PRO A 166 4.96 -1.78 3.85
CA PRO A 166 4.80 -3.03 4.63
C PRO A 166 4.86 -4.31 3.79
N SER A 167 4.61 -4.26 2.50
CA SER A 167 4.87 -5.38 1.59
C SER A 167 6.33 -5.86 1.62
N LEU A 168 7.28 -4.99 1.99
CA LEU A 168 8.70 -5.31 2.07
C LEU A 168 9.08 -6.14 3.31
N LEU A 169 8.19 -6.27 4.29
CA LEU A 169 8.36 -7.26 5.37
C LEU A 169 8.34 -8.70 4.83
N PHE A 170 7.64 -8.94 3.73
CA PHE A 170 7.43 -10.28 3.15
C PHE A 170 8.31 -10.57 1.94
N GLN A 171 8.95 -9.56 1.35
CA GLN A 171 9.72 -9.70 0.12
C GLN A 171 10.76 -8.61 -0.04
N THR A 172 11.85 -8.91 -0.73
CA THR A 172 12.80 -7.88 -1.14
C THR A 172 12.22 -7.03 -2.27
N PRO A 173 12.58 -5.75 -2.39
CA PRO A 173 12.04 -4.86 -3.41
C PRO A 173 12.38 -5.31 -4.84
N GLY A 174 13.51 -5.98 -5.06
CA GLY A 174 13.96 -6.43 -6.38
C GLY A 174 14.39 -5.29 -7.30
N MET A 175 14.87 -4.20 -6.70
CA MET A 175 15.35 -3.00 -7.39
C MET A 175 16.34 -2.25 -6.50
N ASN A 176 17.15 -1.39 -7.11
CA ASN A 176 18.03 -0.49 -6.39
C ASN A 176 17.29 0.81 -6.04
N ALA A 177 17.64 1.40 -4.89
CA ALA A 177 17.14 2.72 -4.54
C ALA A 177 17.83 3.79 -5.42
N PRO A 178 17.08 4.65 -6.11
CA PRO A 178 17.68 5.77 -6.81
C PRO A 178 18.26 6.78 -5.82
N SER A 179 19.28 7.54 -6.22
CA SER A 179 19.94 8.52 -5.34
C SER A 179 19.08 9.74 -5.04
N SER A 180 18.15 10.08 -5.93
CA SER A 180 17.22 11.21 -5.73
C SER A 180 15.92 11.01 -6.48
N PHE A 181 14.85 11.70 -6.07
CA PHE A 181 13.57 11.73 -6.79
C PHE A 181 13.69 12.40 -8.16
N VAL A 182 14.56 13.40 -8.30
CA VAL A 182 14.81 14.07 -9.57
C VAL A 182 15.43 13.10 -10.59
N GLN A 183 16.37 12.27 -10.15
CA GLN A 183 16.95 11.22 -11.01
C GLN A 183 15.90 10.19 -11.43
N ALA A 184 15.03 9.78 -10.50
CA ALA A 184 13.94 8.87 -10.80
C ALA A 184 12.96 9.47 -11.83
N ALA A 185 12.62 10.74 -11.73
CA ALA A 185 11.78 11.46 -12.66
C ALA A 185 12.47 11.63 -14.04
N ALA A 186 13.76 11.95 -14.05
CA ALA A 186 14.55 12.09 -15.27
C ALA A 186 14.66 10.76 -16.04
N VAL A 187 14.89 9.66 -15.35
CA VAL A 187 14.90 8.33 -15.97
C VAL A 187 13.53 7.97 -16.53
N SER A 188 12.44 8.29 -15.80
CA SER A 188 11.07 8.09 -16.32
C SER A 188 10.81 8.88 -17.59
N SER A 189 11.20 10.17 -17.63
CA SER A 189 11.00 11.04 -18.78
C SER A 189 11.86 10.62 -20.00
N LEU A 190 13.05 10.10 -19.75
CA LEU A 190 13.91 9.53 -20.80
C LEU A 190 13.36 8.24 -21.37
N LEU A 191 12.86 7.33 -20.50
CA LEU A 191 12.19 6.11 -20.95
C LEU A 191 10.96 6.42 -21.79
N GLU A 192 10.20 7.47 -21.43
CA GLU A 192 9.05 7.94 -22.18
C GLU A 192 9.45 8.48 -23.57
N ARG A 193 10.51 9.30 -23.64
CA ARG A 193 11.07 9.78 -24.91
C ARG A 193 11.59 8.66 -25.78
N LEU A 194 12.25 7.66 -25.19
CA LEU A 194 12.78 6.50 -25.92
C LEU A 194 11.67 5.58 -26.42
N SER A 195 10.56 5.46 -25.71
CA SER A 195 9.40 4.70 -26.19
C SER A 195 8.66 5.40 -27.31
N SER A 196 8.76 6.73 -27.40
CA SER A 196 8.12 7.54 -28.45
C SER A 196 8.97 7.61 -29.75
N VAL A 197 10.28 7.40 -29.63
CA VAL A 197 11.21 7.40 -30.80
C VAL A 197 11.50 5.95 -31.20
N ASN A 198 11.02 5.56 -32.37
CA ASN A 198 11.30 4.26 -33.00
C ASN A 198 12.78 4.20 -33.38
N SER A 199 13.71 4.02 -32.47
CA SER A 199 15.13 3.91 -32.82
C SER A 199 15.76 2.64 -32.28
N ASP A 200 16.50 1.95 -33.12
CA ASP A 200 17.35 0.80 -32.81
C ASP A 200 18.56 1.15 -31.89
N VAL A 201 18.55 2.32 -31.29
CA VAL A 201 19.65 2.82 -30.44
C VAL A 201 19.49 2.29 -29.02
N LYS A 202 20.53 1.64 -28.50
CA LYS A 202 20.54 1.12 -27.14
C LYS A 202 20.47 2.26 -26.12
N PRO A 203 19.65 2.15 -25.07
CA PRO A 203 19.52 3.18 -24.02
C PRO A 203 20.86 3.59 -23.38
N ALA A 204 21.85 2.70 -23.34
CA ALA A 204 23.18 2.94 -22.81
C ALA A 204 23.99 3.97 -23.64
N ASP A 205 23.83 3.97 -24.96
CA ASP A 205 24.56 4.84 -25.87
C ASP A 205 24.06 6.30 -25.80
N ILE A 206 22.80 6.50 -25.44
CA ILE A 206 22.18 7.84 -25.33
C ILE A 206 22.56 8.53 -24.02
N LEU A 207 22.76 7.77 -22.96
CA LEU A 207 23.04 8.32 -21.64
C LEU A 207 24.52 8.59 -21.37
N GLY A 208 25.42 8.19 -22.30
CA GLY A 208 26.87 8.28 -22.08
C GLY A 208 27.33 7.54 -20.81
N ILE A 209 26.52 6.62 -20.32
CA ILE A 209 26.80 5.85 -19.12
C ILE A 209 27.60 4.63 -19.57
N SER A 210 28.83 4.58 -19.12
CA SER A 210 29.69 3.42 -19.27
C SER A 210 28.97 2.15 -18.84
N GLU A 211 28.98 1.10 -19.65
CA GLU A 211 28.29 -0.20 -19.38
C GLU A 211 28.61 -0.81 -17.99
N GLY A 212 29.71 -0.39 -17.34
CA GLY A 212 30.10 -0.79 -16.01
C GLY A 212 29.25 -0.21 -14.86
N LEU A 213 28.39 0.78 -15.13
CA LEU A 213 27.52 1.43 -14.11
C LEU A 213 26.10 0.88 -14.07
N LEU A 214 25.73 -0.02 -14.98
CA LEU A 214 24.44 -0.74 -14.93
C LEU A 214 24.53 -1.84 -13.86
N VAL A 215 24.41 -1.45 -12.61
CA VAL A 215 24.30 -2.40 -11.50
C VAL A 215 23.05 -3.24 -11.74
N THR A 216 23.25 -4.55 -11.98
CA THR A 216 22.14 -5.48 -12.17
C THR A 216 21.19 -5.40 -10.97
N ALA A 217 19.92 -5.10 -11.22
CA ALA A 217 18.95 -4.99 -10.16
C ALA A 217 18.88 -6.30 -9.35
N PRO A 218 18.83 -6.24 -8.02
CA PRO A 218 18.75 -7.42 -7.19
C PRO A 218 17.49 -8.23 -7.51
N ARG A 219 17.55 -9.56 -7.39
CA ARG A 219 16.38 -10.40 -7.60
C ARG A 219 15.38 -10.22 -6.47
N ARG A 220 14.10 -10.12 -6.82
CA ARG A 220 13.02 -10.16 -5.84
C ARG A 220 12.96 -11.55 -5.22
N SER A 221 13.01 -11.63 -3.90
CA SER A 221 12.91 -12.87 -3.14
C SER A 221 11.88 -12.75 -2.03
N ALA A 222 11.25 -13.87 -1.68
CA ALA A 222 10.34 -13.92 -0.55
C ALA A 222 11.15 -13.96 0.76
N LEU A 223 10.69 -13.19 1.74
CA LEU A 223 11.22 -13.19 3.10
C LEU A 223 10.31 -14.01 4.01
N VAL A 224 10.87 -14.50 5.11
CA VAL A 224 10.14 -15.22 6.15
C VAL A 224 9.69 -14.20 7.19
N PHE A 225 8.41 -13.86 7.17
CA PHE A 225 7.80 -12.96 8.13
C PHE A 225 6.43 -13.52 8.57
N PRO A 226 6.11 -13.59 9.88
CA PRO A 226 6.97 -13.23 11.00
C PRO A 226 8.21 -14.15 11.14
N PRO A 227 9.29 -13.67 11.81
CA PRO A 227 10.45 -14.51 12.07
C PRO A 227 10.06 -15.74 12.90
N ARG A 228 10.58 -16.92 12.57
CA ARG A 228 10.19 -18.20 13.21
C ARG A 228 10.28 -18.25 14.73
N LYS A 229 11.21 -17.48 15.31
CA LYS A 229 11.41 -17.38 16.76
C LYS A 229 10.62 -16.23 17.40
N SER A 230 9.86 -15.48 16.60
CA SER A 230 9.06 -14.35 17.08
C SER A 230 7.76 -14.84 17.73
N THR A 231 7.28 -14.06 18.68
CA THR A 231 5.93 -14.21 19.28
C THR A 231 4.86 -13.52 18.46
N LEU A 232 5.25 -12.87 17.36
CA LEU A 232 4.34 -12.21 16.44
C LEU A 232 3.45 -13.22 15.71
N LYS A 233 2.18 -12.87 15.56
CA LYS A 233 1.24 -13.55 14.67
C LYS A 233 0.65 -12.54 13.71
N LEU A 234 0.33 -12.98 12.50
CA LEU A 234 -0.31 -12.08 11.56
C LEU A 234 -1.70 -11.68 12.07
N PRO A 235 -2.00 -10.37 12.15
CA PRO A 235 -3.31 -9.90 12.55
C PRO A 235 -4.36 -10.25 11.51
N SER A 236 -5.63 -10.28 11.92
CA SER A 236 -6.74 -10.27 10.96
C SER A 236 -6.73 -8.95 10.20
N ALA A 237 -6.97 -8.96 8.89
CA ALA A 237 -6.94 -7.75 8.08
C ALA A 237 -8.16 -7.64 7.18
N LEU A 238 -8.75 -6.45 7.16
CA LEU A 238 -9.76 -6.02 6.22
C LEU A 238 -9.17 -4.89 5.37
N LEU A 239 -8.91 -5.19 4.10
CA LEU A 239 -8.34 -4.24 3.14
C LEU A 239 -9.44 -3.80 2.18
N LEU A 240 -9.87 -2.57 2.32
CA LEU A 240 -10.93 -1.97 1.51
C LEU A 240 -10.31 -1.15 0.37
N HIS A 241 -10.90 -1.20 -0.79
CA HIS A 241 -10.52 -0.34 -1.89
C HIS A 241 -11.72 0.10 -2.71
N ASP A 242 -11.63 1.29 -3.27
CA ASP A 242 -12.62 1.79 -4.21
C ASP A 242 -12.43 1.14 -5.57
N THR A 243 -13.52 1.01 -6.31
CA THR A 243 -13.47 0.64 -7.72
C THR A 243 -12.89 1.81 -8.50
N PRO A 244 -11.82 1.64 -9.27
CA PRO A 244 -11.33 2.71 -10.13
C PRO A 244 -12.40 3.08 -11.15
N THR A 245 -12.72 4.36 -11.26
CA THR A 245 -13.62 4.88 -12.29
C THR A 245 -13.04 4.54 -13.66
N GLU A 246 -13.74 3.72 -14.44
CA GLU A 246 -13.23 3.37 -15.78
C GLU A 246 -13.16 4.63 -16.63
N PRO A 247 -11.99 4.98 -17.20
CA PRO A 247 -11.92 6.08 -18.14
C PRO A 247 -12.89 5.80 -19.29
N VAL A 248 -13.81 6.73 -19.55
CA VAL A 248 -14.78 6.63 -20.63
C VAL A 248 -14.02 6.63 -21.98
N VAL A 249 -13.47 5.50 -22.33
CA VAL A 249 -12.88 5.29 -23.64
C VAL A 249 -14.05 5.25 -24.63
N LYS A 250 -14.32 6.39 -25.27
CA LYS A 250 -15.22 6.45 -26.42
C LYS A 250 -14.66 5.51 -27.49
N ARG A 251 -15.05 4.25 -27.44
CA ARG A 251 -14.76 3.24 -28.46
C ARG A 251 -15.39 3.75 -29.76
N LYS A 252 -14.55 4.30 -30.66
CA LYS A 252 -14.92 4.44 -32.06
C LYS A 252 -15.22 3.04 -32.59
N THR A 253 -16.51 2.71 -32.66
CA THR A 253 -16.99 1.49 -33.29
C THR A 253 -16.74 1.60 -34.78
N THR A 254 -15.55 1.20 -35.22
CA THR A 254 -15.36 0.80 -36.61
C THR A 254 -15.99 -0.57 -36.79
N ARG A 255 -17.25 -0.53 -37.19
CA ARG A 255 -18.04 -1.65 -37.64
C ARG A 255 -17.36 -2.23 -38.88
N LYS A 256 -16.49 -3.25 -38.72
CA LYS A 256 -16.16 -4.18 -39.81
C LYS A 256 -16.92 -5.48 -39.54
N SER A 257 -18.01 -5.59 -40.31
CA SER A 257 -18.72 -6.81 -40.58
C SER A 257 -17.76 -7.88 -41.08
N SER A 258 -17.70 -9.00 -40.39
CA SER A 258 -17.25 -10.27 -40.96
C SER A 258 -18.10 -11.36 -40.33
N MET A 259 -19.14 -11.74 -41.08
CA MET A 259 -19.81 -13.02 -40.93
C MET A 259 -18.80 -14.12 -41.26
N ALA A 260 -18.39 -14.90 -40.29
CA ALA A 260 -18.02 -16.30 -40.46
C ALA A 260 -17.74 -16.93 -39.08
N SER A 261 -18.48 -17.94 -38.78
CA SER A 261 -18.22 -19.07 -37.89
C SER A 261 -19.08 -19.13 -36.63
N ALA A 262 -20.33 -19.44 -36.87
CA ALA A 262 -21.10 -20.24 -35.95
C ALA A 262 -20.75 -21.71 -36.23
N MET A 263 -20.10 -22.37 -35.31
CA MET A 263 -20.00 -23.81 -35.04
C MET A 263 -18.65 -24.18 -34.43
N ALA A 264 -18.54 -24.03 -33.12
CA ALA A 264 -17.70 -24.91 -32.33
C ALA A 264 -18.20 -24.84 -30.88
N GLY A 265 -19.05 -25.82 -30.58
CA GLY A 265 -19.69 -25.96 -29.28
C GLY A 265 -18.72 -26.37 -28.19
N LYS A 266 -19.06 -25.90 -27.00
CA LYS A 266 -19.00 -26.57 -25.71
C LYS A 266 -17.74 -27.40 -25.41
N LEU A 267 -16.81 -26.81 -24.74
CA LEU A 267 -16.17 -27.25 -23.47
C LEU A 267 -15.10 -26.22 -23.07
N ALA A 268 -15.49 -25.02 -22.76
CA ALA A 268 -14.62 -24.10 -22.08
C ALA A 268 -14.87 -24.27 -20.58
N SER A 269 -14.06 -25.08 -19.96
CA SER A 269 -13.78 -25.03 -18.53
C SER A 269 -13.72 -23.55 -18.11
N ARG A 270 -14.63 -23.14 -17.24
CA ARG A 270 -14.65 -21.84 -16.59
C ARG A 270 -13.52 -21.78 -15.55
N THR A 271 -12.28 -21.84 -15.98
CA THR A 271 -11.24 -21.21 -15.23
C THR A 271 -11.53 -19.71 -15.35
N ALA A 272 -12.13 -19.16 -14.32
CA ALA A 272 -12.27 -17.71 -14.17
C ALA A 272 -10.86 -17.15 -14.40
N ARG A 273 -10.65 -16.53 -15.56
CA ARG A 273 -9.42 -15.82 -15.88
C ARG A 273 -9.29 -14.76 -14.79
N ARG A 274 -8.47 -15.05 -13.78
CA ARG A 274 -8.14 -14.12 -12.69
C ARG A 274 -7.80 -12.82 -13.38
N ARG A 275 -8.69 -11.83 -13.27
CA ARG A 275 -8.52 -10.51 -13.87
C ARG A 275 -7.17 -10.03 -13.37
N GLN A 276 -6.19 -9.94 -14.27
CA GLN A 276 -4.87 -9.48 -13.89
C GLN A 276 -5.03 -8.01 -13.55
N VAL A 277 -5.09 -7.72 -12.26
CA VAL A 277 -5.14 -6.36 -11.74
C VAL A 277 -3.89 -5.68 -12.25
N SER A 278 -4.05 -4.84 -13.26
CA SER A 278 -2.93 -4.19 -13.92
C SER A 278 -2.86 -2.75 -13.44
N GLY A 279 -1.71 -2.38 -12.90
CA GLY A 279 -1.39 -1.00 -12.77
C GLY A 279 -1.38 -0.45 -11.34
N HIS A 280 -1.35 0.85 -11.30
CA HIS A 280 -1.31 1.65 -10.09
C HIS A 280 -2.74 1.89 -9.59
N THR A 281 -3.31 0.94 -8.84
CA THR A 281 -4.64 1.03 -8.24
C THR A 281 -4.59 0.64 -6.77
N PHE A 282 -5.52 1.12 -5.96
CA PHE A 282 -5.65 0.68 -4.56
C PHE A 282 -6.00 -0.82 -4.48
N GLU A 283 -6.76 -1.34 -5.43
CA GLU A 283 -7.03 -2.77 -5.58
C GLU A 283 -5.72 -3.57 -5.73
N ALA A 284 -4.79 -3.11 -6.57
CA ALA A 284 -3.50 -3.77 -6.78
C ALA A 284 -2.66 -3.77 -5.49
N GLN A 285 -2.67 -2.66 -4.75
CA GLN A 285 -1.99 -2.54 -3.45
C GLN A 285 -2.58 -3.50 -2.42
N ALA A 286 -3.89 -3.49 -2.25
CA ALA A 286 -4.60 -4.37 -1.32
C ALA A 286 -4.39 -5.85 -1.67
N THR A 287 -4.51 -6.20 -2.95
CA THR A 287 -4.31 -7.58 -3.43
C THR A 287 -2.86 -8.05 -3.26
N GLU A 288 -1.86 -7.17 -3.48
CA GLU A 288 -0.44 -7.52 -3.25
C GLU A 288 -0.20 -7.83 -1.78
N LEU A 289 -0.60 -6.94 -0.86
CA LEU A 289 -0.40 -7.16 0.58
C LEU A 289 -1.16 -8.39 1.07
N ALA A 290 -2.44 -8.52 0.71
CA ALA A 290 -3.25 -9.67 1.08
C ALA A 290 -2.63 -10.99 0.62
N GLY A 291 -2.17 -11.06 -0.63
CA GLY A 291 -1.51 -12.24 -1.18
C GLY A 291 -0.20 -12.59 -0.45
N LEU A 292 0.55 -11.60 0.02
CA LEU A 292 1.76 -11.81 0.82
C LEU A 292 1.44 -12.31 2.22
N MET A 293 0.45 -11.71 2.89
CA MET A 293 0.00 -12.12 4.22
C MET A 293 -0.59 -13.53 4.19
N ARG A 294 -1.49 -13.86 3.24
CA ARG A 294 -2.09 -15.19 3.09
C ARG A 294 -1.03 -16.25 2.87
N ARG A 295 -0.07 -16.01 1.95
CA ARG A 295 1.05 -16.92 1.73
C ARG A 295 1.88 -17.16 2.98
N SER A 296 2.04 -16.16 3.82
CA SER A 296 2.76 -16.29 5.09
C SER A 296 1.97 -17.14 6.09
N LEU A 297 0.65 -16.90 6.23
CA LEU A 297 -0.25 -17.72 7.05
C LEU A 297 -0.18 -19.20 6.67
N GLU A 298 -0.32 -19.51 5.37
CA GLU A 298 -0.26 -20.87 4.84
C GLU A 298 1.07 -21.56 5.17
N LYS A 299 2.20 -20.87 4.94
CA LYS A 299 3.53 -21.46 5.06
C LYS A 299 4.05 -21.57 6.49
N LEU A 300 3.63 -20.68 7.38
CA LEU A 300 4.19 -20.57 8.72
C LEU A 300 3.16 -20.92 9.80
N GLU A 301 2.01 -20.26 9.83
CA GLU A 301 1.05 -20.40 10.93
C GLU A 301 0.20 -21.66 10.81
N PHE A 302 -0.34 -21.94 9.62
CA PHE A 302 -1.23 -23.07 9.43
C PHE A 302 -0.51 -24.40 9.17
N LYS A 303 0.81 -24.36 8.90
CA LYS A 303 1.59 -25.57 8.65
C LYS A 303 1.50 -26.60 9.78
N ALA A 304 1.52 -26.15 11.02
CA ALA A 304 1.43 -27.06 12.17
C ALA A 304 0.02 -27.66 12.30
N ARG A 305 -1.03 -26.88 11.97
CA ARG A 305 -2.42 -27.35 12.04
C ARG A 305 -2.72 -28.40 10.97
N LEU A 306 -2.19 -28.26 9.77
CA LEU A 306 -2.32 -29.23 8.69
C LEU A 306 -1.77 -30.62 9.02
N GLN A 307 -0.87 -30.74 10.02
CA GLN A 307 -0.34 -32.03 10.45
C GLN A 307 -1.35 -32.84 11.27
N TRP A 308 -2.35 -32.17 11.85
CA TRP A 308 -3.31 -32.76 12.78
C TRP A 308 -4.76 -32.75 12.28
N ASP A 309 -5.05 -31.92 11.29
CA ASP A 309 -6.38 -31.66 10.77
C ASP A 309 -6.33 -31.68 9.23
N GLU A 310 -6.62 -32.86 8.65
CA GLU A 310 -6.59 -33.07 7.20
C GLU A 310 -7.76 -32.36 6.49
N GLU A 311 -8.85 -32.06 7.21
CA GLU A 311 -10.03 -31.38 6.67
C GLU A 311 -9.87 -29.85 6.73
N PHE A 312 -8.79 -29.35 7.31
CA PHE A 312 -8.57 -27.92 7.45
C PHE A 312 -8.32 -27.23 6.11
N ASP A 313 -9.28 -26.44 5.66
CA ASP A 313 -9.16 -25.62 4.45
C ASP A 313 -8.29 -24.38 4.73
N VAL A 314 -7.04 -24.49 4.35
CA VAL A 314 -6.01 -23.46 4.53
C VAL A 314 -6.32 -22.20 3.72
N GLU A 315 -6.81 -22.37 2.50
CA GLU A 315 -7.09 -21.24 1.60
C GLU A 315 -8.28 -20.44 2.11
N ALA A 316 -9.37 -21.11 2.46
CA ALA A 316 -10.54 -20.45 3.03
C ALA A 316 -10.23 -19.72 4.35
N GLU A 317 -9.44 -20.33 5.25
CA GLU A 317 -9.06 -19.69 6.50
C GLU A 317 -8.11 -18.50 6.27
N ALA A 318 -7.17 -18.60 5.32
CA ALA A 318 -6.30 -17.49 4.97
C ALA A 318 -7.10 -16.31 4.37
N GLU A 319 -8.12 -16.60 3.55
CA GLU A 319 -9.04 -15.59 3.02
C GLU A 319 -9.91 -14.95 4.09
N ARG A 320 -10.39 -15.74 5.03
CA ARG A 320 -11.16 -15.25 6.19
C ARG A 320 -10.31 -14.34 7.09
N ARG A 321 -9.01 -14.68 7.28
CA ARG A 321 -8.06 -13.90 8.08
C ARG A 321 -7.69 -12.58 7.41
N VAL A 322 -7.50 -12.60 6.10
CA VAL A 322 -7.10 -11.43 5.32
C VAL A 322 -8.09 -11.25 4.18
N THR A 323 -9.04 -10.38 4.40
CA THR A 323 -10.15 -10.11 3.48
C THR A 323 -9.86 -8.86 2.66
N VAL A 324 -10.12 -8.93 1.35
CA VAL A 324 -10.08 -7.76 0.45
C VAL A 324 -11.50 -7.50 -0.04
N VAL A 325 -11.97 -6.28 0.08
CA VAL A 325 -13.35 -5.90 -0.29
C VAL A 325 -13.33 -4.68 -1.20
N ASP A 326 -14.06 -4.77 -2.31
CA ASP A 326 -14.38 -3.65 -3.17
C ASP A 326 -15.61 -2.92 -2.62
N VAL A 327 -15.44 -1.66 -2.23
CA VAL A 327 -16.50 -0.84 -1.65
C VAL A 327 -17.27 -0.01 -2.69
N GLY A 328 -16.93 -0.18 -3.97
CA GLY A 328 -17.57 0.54 -5.08
C GLY A 328 -16.88 1.84 -5.43
N GLU A 329 -17.51 2.62 -6.32
CA GLU A 329 -17.01 3.93 -6.70
C GLU A 329 -17.27 4.93 -5.56
N ASN A 330 -16.26 5.69 -5.20
CA ASN A 330 -16.36 6.74 -4.20
C ASN A 330 -15.60 7.98 -4.71
N GLU A 331 -16.28 9.11 -4.79
CA GLU A 331 -15.69 10.38 -5.22
C GLU A 331 -15.13 11.19 -4.04
N GLY A 332 -15.38 10.75 -2.80
CA GLY A 332 -15.00 11.45 -1.58
C GLY A 332 -13.66 10.99 -0.99
N LEU A 333 -13.21 11.76 0.00
CA LEU A 333 -12.08 11.39 0.87
C LEU A 333 -12.54 10.62 2.13
N GLU A 334 -13.84 10.44 2.29
CA GLU A 334 -14.47 9.73 3.39
C GLU A 334 -14.97 8.37 2.92
N LEU A 335 -14.95 7.40 3.81
CA LEU A 335 -15.46 6.06 3.51
C LEU A 335 -16.99 6.11 3.32
N GLY A 336 -17.48 5.57 2.22
CA GLY A 336 -18.92 5.51 1.96
C GLY A 336 -19.64 4.45 2.80
N GLU A 337 -20.99 4.54 2.86
CA GLU A 337 -21.86 3.64 3.66
C GLU A 337 -21.57 2.14 3.45
N ARG A 338 -21.24 1.73 2.23
CA ARG A 338 -20.90 0.34 1.92
C ARG A 338 -19.63 -0.12 2.62
N GLY A 339 -18.65 0.78 2.71
CA GLY A 339 -17.40 0.53 3.41
C GLY A 339 -17.62 0.50 4.92
N GLU A 340 -18.42 1.41 5.47
CA GLU A 340 -18.78 1.42 6.89
C GLU A 340 -19.54 0.15 7.28
N GLY A 341 -20.49 -0.30 6.44
CA GLY A 341 -21.20 -1.56 6.63
C GLY A 341 -20.26 -2.77 6.66
N ALA A 342 -19.30 -2.83 5.72
CA ALA A 342 -18.31 -3.91 5.68
C ALA A 342 -17.40 -3.92 6.93
N ILE A 343 -17.03 -2.75 7.45
CA ILE A 343 -16.26 -2.63 8.69
C ILE A 343 -17.09 -3.12 9.88
N ALA A 344 -18.35 -2.70 9.97
CA ALA A 344 -19.23 -3.08 11.08
C ALA A 344 -19.42 -4.60 11.13
N GLU A 345 -19.76 -5.23 10.01
CA GLU A 345 -19.90 -6.68 9.90
C GLU A 345 -18.60 -7.42 10.28
N TRP A 346 -17.48 -6.96 9.73
CA TRP A 346 -16.18 -7.57 10.01
C TRP A 346 -15.75 -7.46 11.48
N LEU A 347 -16.06 -6.34 12.15
CA LEU A 347 -15.79 -6.15 13.58
C LEU A 347 -16.72 -6.99 14.43
N GLU A 348 -18.01 -7.06 14.09
CA GLU A 348 -18.99 -7.86 14.86
C GLU A 348 -18.59 -9.33 14.90
N ASP A 349 -18.14 -9.90 13.80
CA ASP A 349 -17.67 -11.29 13.73
C ASP A 349 -16.49 -11.56 14.69
N ARG A 350 -15.65 -10.57 14.94
CA ARG A 350 -14.40 -10.73 15.70
C ARG A 350 -14.49 -10.33 17.15
N ILE A 351 -15.41 -9.45 17.47
CA ILE A 351 -15.61 -8.98 18.85
C ILE A 351 -16.58 -9.91 19.60
N ARG A 352 -17.45 -10.64 18.90
CA ARG A 352 -18.37 -11.61 19.51
C ARG A 352 -17.72 -12.97 19.78
N LEU A 353 -16.54 -13.22 19.25
CA LEU A 353 -15.73 -14.44 19.50
C LEU A 353 -14.83 -14.25 20.74
#